data_f393fc4502f0494abf4f72cfb65c359f
#
_entry.id   f393fc4502f0494abf4f72cfb65c359f
#
_cell.length_a   1.000
_cell.length_b   1.000
_cell.length_c   1.000
_cell.angle_alpha   90.00
_cell.angle_beta   90.00
_cell.angle_gamma   90.00
#
_symmetry.space_group_name_H-M   'P 1'
#
loop_
_entity.id
_entity.type
_entity.pdbx_description
1 polymer ?
#
loop_
_entity_poly.entity_id
_entity_poly.type
_entity_poly.pdbx_seq_one_letter_code
_entity_poly.pdbx_strand_id
1 'polypeptide(L)'
;MAQPDRPAVGSTSQEHLLGGRLPIIEHVPVRLDPSELKAASLLAARIRMAAPRIGATWMFGDRVRAGLGAGPSLFVHDMSPVQLAGRWMPSPLEYRAFMLAGEGDFVALWMPRNAAFEAYCRDTLGLGAAEVLCPAPTMRGALAARVAADAVLLVRLADVARRQGGLNVQPYIGSGAAWALAAAIAERAGATVHVAAPPPGLTRRVNDKTWFARRAAELLGERALPPTTEAHSLAALAARVRGLARDHDRIAIKLPSAAGGEGNAVIDAACVRDLPLAAVREALRGRLLRLGWPRSFPLLVSVWESPVCATPSVQLWVPHAGEGTPAVEGIFEQQVCGPTGVFTGAVPADLPEHIGIRIAREAVLLASLFQRLGYFGRCSFDAILLGPDPATAELHWIECNGRWGGT
;
A
#
# COMPACT_ATOMS: atom_id res chain seq x y z
N MET A 1 14.68 40.84 -15.96
CA MET A 1 15.04 40.14 -14.72
C MET A 1 15.07 38.64 -15.07
N ALA A 2 16.27 38.06 -15.08
CA ALA A 2 16.52 36.68 -15.46
C ALA A 2 16.13 35.78 -14.27
N GLN A 3 15.39 34.69 -14.54
CA GLN A 3 15.13 33.60 -13.56
C GLN A 3 16.46 32.90 -13.26
N PRO A 4 16.72 32.54 -11.99
CA PRO A 4 17.93 31.79 -11.65
C PRO A 4 17.83 30.34 -12.17
N ASP A 5 18.92 29.87 -12.76
CA ASP A 5 19.14 28.50 -13.22
C ASP A 5 18.87 27.50 -12.09
N ARG A 6 17.95 26.58 -12.32
CA ARG A 6 17.72 25.42 -11.44
C ARG A 6 18.79 24.36 -11.73
N PRO A 7 19.44 23.77 -10.72
CA PRO A 7 20.37 22.68 -10.94
C PRO A 7 19.62 21.45 -11.46
N ALA A 8 20.09 20.89 -12.56
CA ALA A 8 19.62 19.61 -13.10
C ALA A 8 19.92 18.49 -12.08
N VAL A 9 18.88 17.96 -11.45
CA VAL A 9 18.96 16.75 -10.65
C VAL A 9 18.99 15.56 -11.61
N GLY A 10 20.03 14.74 -11.52
CA GLY A 10 20.28 13.63 -12.43
C GLY A 10 19.10 12.67 -12.58
N SER A 11 18.56 12.59 -13.79
CA SER A 11 17.37 11.84 -14.20
C SER A 11 17.62 10.35 -14.46
N THR A 12 18.81 9.83 -14.24
CA THR A 12 19.25 8.54 -14.82
C THR A 12 18.73 7.29 -14.13
N SER A 13 18.23 7.35 -12.89
CA SER A 13 17.76 6.14 -12.18
C SER A 13 16.25 5.87 -12.30
N GLN A 14 15.45 6.84 -12.67
CA GLN A 14 13.99 6.71 -12.76
C GLN A 14 13.49 6.35 -14.17
N GLU A 15 14.17 6.76 -15.21
CA GLU A 15 13.80 6.43 -16.60
C GLU A 15 13.83 4.92 -16.89
N HIS A 16 14.71 4.17 -16.19
CA HIS A 16 14.75 2.72 -16.30
C HIS A 16 13.61 2.01 -15.53
N LEU A 17 12.97 2.68 -14.58
CA LEU A 17 12.03 2.06 -13.65
C LEU A 17 10.62 1.84 -14.23
N LEU A 18 10.23 2.56 -15.28
CA LEU A 18 8.88 2.48 -15.87
C LEU A 18 8.90 2.55 -17.42
N GLY A 19 9.79 1.85 -18.08
CA GLY A 19 9.78 1.80 -19.55
C GLY A 19 9.98 3.16 -20.25
N GLY A 20 10.69 4.10 -19.62
CA GLY A 20 11.20 5.30 -20.28
C GLY A 20 10.25 6.48 -20.42
N ARG A 21 9.07 6.49 -19.79
CA ARG A 21 8.12 7.63 -19.88
C ARG A 21 7.35 7.85 -18.58
N LEU A 22 8.07 8.20 -17.52
CA LEU A 22 7.39 8.83 -16.39
C LEU A 22 7.20 10.31 -16.65
N PRO A 23 6.03 10.89 -16.28
CA PRO A 23 5.95 12.33 -16.10
C PRO A 23 7.04 12.74 -15.09
N ILE A 24 7.65 13.90 -15.29
CA ILE A 24 8.59 14.48 -14.33
C ILE A 24 7.79 14.71 -13.04
N ILE A 25 7.98 13.82 -12.07
CA ILE A 25 7.41 13.99 -10.74
C ILE A 25 8.38 14.88 -9.98
N GLU A 26 7.95 16.06 -9.59
CA GLU A 26 8.73 16.92 -8.71
C GLU A 26 8.78 16.26 -7.32
N HIS A 27 9.93 15.65 -7.01
CA HIS A 27 10.15 15.09 -5.69
C HIS A 27 10.34 16.21 -4.67
N VAL A 28 9.58 16.16 -3.59
CA VAL A 28 9.81 17.05 -2.45
C VAL A 28 11.09 16.60 -1.74
N PRO A 29 12.16 17.39 -1.74
CA PRO A 29 13.40 17.02 -1.09
C PRO A 29 13.22 17.04 0.43
N VAL A 30 13.34 15.88 1.05
CA VAL A 30 13.24 15.73 2.51
C VAL A 30 14.59 15.31 3.07
N ARG A 31 15.08 16.04 4.07
CA ARG A 31 16.25 15.65 4.85
C ARG A 31 15.83 15.25 6.25
N LEU A 32 16.17 14.04 6.63
CA LEU A 32 16.03 13.56 8.00
C LEU A 32 17.28 13.85 8.81
N ASP A 33 17.09 14.12 10.10
CA ASP A 33 18.22 14.28 11.01
C ASP A 33 18.91 12.93 11.29
N PRO A 34 20.23 12.94 11.59
CA PRO A 34 20.95 11.71 11.96
C PRO A 34 20.31 10.97 13.14
N SER A 35 19.68 11.67 14.10
CA SER A 35 18.96 11.09 15.23
C SER A 35 17.70 10.32 14.81
N GLU A 36 16.93 10.85 13.85
CA GLU A 36 15.75 10.19 13.27
C GLU A 36 16.14 8.93 12.49
N LEU A 37 17.18 9.03 11.66
CA LEU A 37 17.71 7.88 10.93
C LEU A 37 18.22 6.79 11.88
N LYS A 38 18.84 7.18 13.00
CA LYS A 38 19.28 6.25 14.06
C LYS A 38 18.09 5.61 14.75
N ALA A 39 17.04 6.37 15.08
CA ALA A 39 15.81 5.83 15.68
C ALA A 39 15.15 4.79 14.76
N ALA A 40 14.98 5.10 13.46
CA ALA A 40 14.46 4.15 12.48
C ALA A 40 15.34 2.89 12.37
N SER A 41 16.66 3.03 12.42
CA SER A 41 17.60 1.90 12.35
C SER A 41 17.49 0.99 13.58
N LEU A 42 17.44 1.56 14.78
CA LEU A 42 17.29 0.82 16.03
C LEU A 42 15.95 0.09 16.10
N LEU A 43 14.87 0.76 15.67
CA LEU A 43 13.55 0.15 15.61
C LEU A 43 13.53 -1.00 14.60
N ALA A 44 14.11 -0.82 13.42
CA ALA A 44 14.22 -1.88 12.41
C ALA A 44 15.01 -3.10 12.92
N ALA A 45 16.11 -2.87 13.63
CA ALA A 45 16.91 -3.95 14.25
C ALA A 45 16.06 -4.72 15.27
N ARG A 46 15.35 -4.03 16.16
CA ARG A 46 14.46 -4.66 17.16
C ARG A 46 13.34 -5.48 16.49
N ILE A 47 12.73 -4.95 15.44
CA ILE A 47 11.69 -5.67 14.69
C ILE A 47 12.25 -6.93 14.03
N ARG A 48 13.44 -6.86 13.42
CA ARG A 48 14.08 -8.04 12.82
C ARG A 48 14.44 -9.10 13.84
N MET A 49 14.89 -8.70 15.02
CA MET A 49 15.15 -9.65 16.11
C MET A 49 13.87 -10.39 16.55
N ALA A 50 12.74 -9.66 16.67
CA ALA A 50 11.45 -10.24 17.04
C ALA A 50 10.78 -11.04 15.91
N ALA A 51 11.08 -10.71 14.65
CA ALA A 51 10.50 -11.32 13.46
C ALA A 51 11.55 -11.51 12.35
N PRO A 52 12.50 -12.48 12.50
CA PRO A 52 13.64 -12.64 11.58
C PRO A 52 13.25 -12.89 10.12
N ARG A 53 12.05 -13.41 9.88
CA ARG A 53 11.53 -13.73 8.53
C ARG A 53 10.70 -12.61 7.90
N ILE A 54 10.63 -11.42 8.51
CA ILE A 54 9.75 -10.34 8.03
C ILE A 54 10.09 -9.91 6.59
N GLY A 55 11.39 -9.82 6.26
CA GLY A 55 11.89 -9.45 4.94
C GLY A 55 12.43 -10.64 4.13
N ALA A 56 12.12 -11.88 4.52
CA ALA A 56 12.72 -13.06 3.90
C ALA A 56 12.13 -13.34 2.51
N THR A 57 13.02 -13.64 1.55
CA THR A 57 12.68 -14.00 0.17
C THR A 57 13.32 -15.33 -0.28
N TRP A 58 14.22 -15.90 0.52
CA TRP A 58 14.99 -17.11 0.19
C TRP A 58 14.10 -18.32 -0.19
N MET A 59 12.85 -18.39 0.32
CA MET A 59 11.91 -19.46 -0.01
C MET A 59 11.43 -19.42 -1.47
N PHE A 60 11.69 -18.34 -2.19
CA PHE A 60 11.34 -18.21 -3.60
C PHE A 60 12.52 -18.55 -4.54
N GLY A 61 13.66 -18.96 -4.00
CA GLY A 61 14.86 -19.35 -4.74
C GLY A 61 15.82 -18.19 -5.03
N ASP A 62 17.06 -18.55 -5.36
CA ASP A 62 18.17 -17.59 -5.48
C ASP A 62 18.09 -16.69 -6.73
N ARG A 63 17.22 -17.05 -7.67
CA ARG A 63 17.01 -16.27 -8.91
C ARG A 63 15.84 -15.29 -8.81
N VAL A 64 15.15 -15.22 -7.66
CA VAL A 64 14.09 -14.23 -7.42
C VAL A 64 14.60 -13.15 -6.50
N ARG A 65 14.51 -11.90 -6.93
CA ARG A 65 15.04 -10.76 -6.19
C ARG A 65 13.97 -9.66 -6.05
N ALA A 66 13.95 -8.98 -4.91
CA ALA A 66 13.21 -7.74 -4.82
C ALA A 66 13.87 -6.68 -5.70
N GLY A 67 13.09 -5.83 -6.33
CA GLY A 67 13.63 -4.74 -7.14
C GLY A 67 13.19 -4.80 -8.60
N LEU A 68 13.93 -4.09 -9.42
CA LEU A 68 13.83 -4.05 -10.86
C LEU A 68 15.19 -4.37 -11.48
N GLY A 69 15.19 -5.02 -12.63
CA GLY A 69 16.40 -5.42 -13.33
C GLY A 69 16.18 -5.44 -14.85
N ALA A 70 17.05 -6.16 -15.55
CA ALA A 70 16.95 -6.29 -17.00
C ALA A 70 15.66 -7.02 -17.43
N GLY A 71 15.24 -6.76 -18.67
CA GLY A 71 14.10 -7.38 -19.32
C GLY A 71 12.80 -6.60 -19.15
N PRO A 72 11.73 -7.06 -19.86
CA PRO A 72 10.43 -6.41 -19.83
C PRO A 72 9.72 -6.62 -18.49
N SER A 73 8.63 -5.88 -18.30
CA SER A 73 7.78 -5.96 -17.12
C SER A 73 6.53 -6.80 -17.39
N LEU A 74 6.12 -7.56 -16.38
CA LEU A 74 4.81 -8.19 -16.27
C LEU A 74 4.01 -7.50 -15.18
N PHE A 75 3.01 -6.73 -15.55
CA PHE A 75 2.11 -6.08 -14.63
C PHE A 75 0.97 -7.00 -14.21
N VAL A 76 0.79 -7.18 -12.89
CA VAL A 76 -0.24 -8.04 -12.28
C VAL A 76 -1.00 -7.21 -11.24
N HIS A 77 -1.92 -6.39 -11.71
CA HIS A 77 -2.67 -5.47 -10.84
C HIS A 77 -3.93 -6.11 -10.27
N ASP A 78 -3.75 -7.17 -9.50
CA ASP A 78 -4.79 -7.95 -8.82
C ASP A 78 -5.18 -7.33 -7.48
N MET A 79 -6.44 -6.92 -7.35
CA MET A 79 -7.02 -6.37 -6.11
C MET A 79 -7.49 -7.43 -5.12
N SER A 80 -7.57 -8.70 -5.52
CA SER A 80 -8.13 -9.77 -4.69
C SER A 80 -7.46 -9.93 -3.31
N PRO A 81 -6.14 -9.69 -3.15
CA PRO A 81 -5.49 -9.79 -1.84
C PRO A 81 -5.92 -8.73 -0.81
N VAL A 82 -6.56 -7.64 -1.25
CA VAL A 82 -7.00 -6.55 -0.37
C VAL A 82 -8.52 -6.46 -0.23
N GLN A 83 -9.27 -7.32 -0.93
CA GLN A 83 -10.72 -7.40 -0.81
C GLN A 83 -11.13 -8.10 0.49
N LEU A 84 -12.21 -7.59 1.11
CA LEU A 84 -12.78 -8.22 2.31
C LEU A 84 -13.37 -9.61 2.00
N ALA A 85 -13.14 -10.53 2.95
CA ALA A 85 -13.87 -11.79 3.11
C ALA A 85 -13.97 -12.67 1.85
N GLY A 86 -12.83 -12.94 1.19
CA GLY A 86 -12.77 -14.02 0.19
C GLY A 86 -13.59 -13.78 -1.07
N ARG A 87 -13.99 -12.56 -1.34
CA ARG A 87 -14.59 -12.16 -2.61
C ARG A 87 -13.49 -12.01 -3.65
N TRP A 88 -13.06 -13.13 -4.19
CA TRP A 88 -12.18 -13.17 -5.36
C TRP A 88 -12.98 -12.75 -6.59
N MET A 89 -13.09 -11.45 -6.80
CA MET A 89 -13.82 -10.87 -7.93
C MET A 89 -12.86 -10.12 -8.84
N PRO A 90 -12.98 -10.28 -10.16
CA PRO A 90 -12.28 -9.40 -11.09
C PRO A 90 -12.67 -7.95 -10.85
N SER A 91 -11.72 -7.05 -11.01
CA SER A 91 -11.92 -5.62 -10.78
C SER A 91 -11.52 -4.82 -12.01
N PRO A 92 -12.33 -3.86 -12.47
CA PRO A 92 -11.94 -2.95 -13.56
C PRO A 92 -10.64 -2.18 -13.27
N LEU A 93 -10.24 -2.08 -11.99
CA LEU A 93 -8.98 -1.45 -11.61
C LEU A 93 -7.73 -2.20 -12.10
N GLU A 94 -7.86 -3.44 -12.58
CA GLU A 94 -6.77 -4.15 -13.26
C GLU A 94 -6.30 -3.40 -14.51
N TYR A 95 -7.21 -2.71 -15.21
CA TYR A 95 -6.88 -1.98 -16.43
C TYR A 95 -5.91 -0.82 -16.23
N ARG A 96 -5.75 -0.29 -15.01
CA ARG A 96 -4.73 0.74 -14.73
C ARG A 96 -3.30 0.26 -15.02
N ALA A 97 -3.06 -1.05 -15.07
CA ALA A 97 -1.78 -1.63 -15.46
C ALA A 97 -1.34 -1.17 -16.86
N PHE A 98 -2.28 -0.93 -17.77
CA PHE A 98 -1.99 -0.40 -19.10
C PHE A 98 -1.40 1.01 -19.09
N MET A 99 -1.71 1.80 -18.06
CA MET A 99 -1.16 3.15 -17.91
C MET A 99 0.30 3.14 -17.45
N LEU A 100 0.82 1.99 -17.06
CA LEU A 100 2.18 1.78 -16.57
C LEU A 100 3.03 0.96 -17.55
N ALA A 101 2.38 0.14 -18.38
CA ALA A 101 3.03 -0.76 -19.32
C ALA A 101 3.38 -0.04 -20.62
N GLY A 102 4.56 -0.34 -21.17
CA GLY A 102 5.06 0.18 -22.44
C GLY A 102 5.15 -0.88 -23.52
N GLU A 103 5.80 -0.52 -24.62
CA GLU A 103 6.09 -1.45 -25.72
C GLU A 103 6.96 -2.61 -25.23
N GLY A 104 6.53 -3.84 -25.54
CA GLY A 104 7.23 -5.06 -25.14
C GLY A 104 6.95 -5.55 -23.71
N ASP A 105 6.20 -4.80 -22.91
CA ASP A 105 5.71 -5.22 -21.59
C ASP A 105 4.48 -6.13 -21.69
N PHE A 106 4.13 -6.74 -20.58
CA PHE A 106 2.99 -7.64 -20.43
C PHE A 106 2.02 -7.13 -19.37
N VAL A 107 0.71 -7.24 -19.65
CA VAL A 107 -0.36 -6.98 -18.70
C VAL A 107 -1.20 -8.23 -18.49
N ALA A 108 -1.21 -8.78 -17.29
CA ALA A 108 -2.10 -9.87 -16.93
C ALA A 108 -3.48 -9.34 -16.54
N LEU A 109 -4.55 -9.94 -17.06
CA LEU A 109 -5.93 -9.59 -16.76
C LEU A 109 -6.75 -10.81 -16.35
N TRP A 110 -7.59 -10.62 -15.34
CA TRP A 110 -8.70 -11.52 -15.05
C TRP A 110 -9.99 -11.06 -15.75
N MET A 111 -10.17 -9.74 -15.87
CA MET A 111 -11.27 -9.13 -16.62
C MET A 111 -11.19 -9.47 -18.11
N PRO A 112 -12.32 -9.56 -18.84
CA PRO A 112 -12.32 -9.62 -20.30
C PRO A 112 -11.56 -8.43 -20.89
N ARG A 113 -10.84 -8.66 -22.00
CA ARG A 113 -10.15 -7.58 -22.72
C ARG A 113 -11.11 -6.46 -23.12
N ASN A 114 -10.67 -5.22 -22.95
CA ASN A 114 -11.37 -4.04 -23.43
C ASN A 114 -10.54 -3.37 -24.53
N ALA A 115 -10.78 -3.80 -25.78
CA ALA A 115 -10.04 -3.33 -26.94
C ALA A 115 -10.11 -1.80 -27.12
N ALA A 116 -11.21 -1.17 -26.75
CA ALA A 116 -11.37 0.28 -26.85
C ALA A 116 -10.45 1.02 -25.84
N PHE A 117 -10.33 0.51 -24.61
CA PHE A 117 -9.43 1.07 -23.62
C PHE A 117 -7.95 0.81 -23.99
N GLU A 118 -7.62 -0.37 -24.48
CA GLU A 118 -6.29 -0.70 -24.99
C GLU A 118 -5.88 0.24 -26.13
N ALA A 119 -6.78 0.47 -27.08
CA ALA A 119 -6.57 1.42 -28.19
C ALA A 119 -6.42 2.87 -27.65
N TYR A 120 -7.22 3.29 -26.69
CA TYR A 120 -7.08 4.58 -26.05
C TYR A 120 -5.70 4.77 -25.39
N CYS A 121 -5.23 3.79 -24.64
CA CYS A 121 -3.89 3.83 -24.03
C CYS A 121 -2.78 3.95 -25.10
N ARG A 122 -2.88 3.16 -26.15
CA ARG A 122 -1.87 3.14 -27.24
C ARG A 122 -1.95 4.38 -28.12
N ASP A 123 -3.15 4.69 -28.65
CA ASP A 123 -3.31 5.65 -29.76
C ASP A 123 -3.51 7.09 -29.25
N THR A 124 -4.15 7.27 -28.10
CA THR A 124 -4.43 8.59 -27.52
C THR A 124 -3.39 9.00 -26.48
N LEU A 125 -3.04 8.08 -25.56
CA LEU A 125 -2.07 8.39 -24.52
C LEU A 125 -0.61 8.12 -24.94
N GLY A 126 -0.39 7.43 -26.07
CA GLY A 126 0.95 7.13 -26.57
C GLY A 126 1.79 6.22 -25.66
N LEU A 127 1.15 5.35 -24.88
CA LEU A 127 1.81 4.51 -23.87
C LEU A 127 2.47 3.25 -24.47
N GLY A 128 2.34 3.03 -25.79
CA GLY A 128 2.82 1.82 -26.45
C GLY A 128 1.82 0.68 -26.43
N ALA A 129 2.24 -0.47 -26.98
CA ALA A 129 1.42 -1.67 -27.10
C ALA A 129 1.94 -2.76 -26.17
N ALA A 130 1.41 -2.82 -24.96
CA ALA A 130 1.68 -3.94 -24.05
C ALA A 130 0.93 -5.20 -24.51
N GLU A 131 1.55 -6.35 -24.29
CA GLU A 131 0.93 -7.62 -24.60
C GLU A 131 0.02 -8.09 -23.46
N VAL A 132 -1.23 -8.48 -23.81
CA VAL A 132 -2.24 -8.89 -22.83
C VAL A 132 -2.21 -10.39 -22.61
N LEU A 133 -2.08 -10.80 -21.34
CA LEU A 133 -2.11 -12.19 -20.90
C LEU A 133 -3.40 -12.47 -20.12
N CYS A 134 -4.25 -13.35 -20.66
CA CYS A 134 -5.47 -13.78 -20.00
C CYS A 134 -5.35 -15.27 -19.63
N PRO A 135 -5.17 -15.63 -18.34
CA PRO A 135 -5.15 -17.03 -17.95
C PRO A 135 -6.51 -17.68 -18.16
N ALA A 136 -6.52 -19.00 -18.41
CA ALA A 136 -7.74 -19.75 -18.69
C ALA A 136 -8.81 -19.51 -17.59
N PRO A 137 -10.11 -19.32 -17.96
CA PRO A 137 -11.19 -19.00 -17.02
C PRO A 137 -11.41 -20.07 -15.92
N THR A 138 -11.00 -21.31 -16.20
CA THR A 138 -11.08 -22.44 -15.25
C THR A 138 -10.08 -22.34 -14.10
N MET A 139 -9.05 -21.52 -14.22
CA MET A 139 -8.06 -21.30 -13.18
C MET A 139 -8.68 -20.58 -11.97
N ARG A 140 -8.26 -20.98 -10.76
CA ARG A 140 -8.77 -20.43 -9.51
C ARG A 140 -7.68 -19.68 -8.74
N GLY A 141 -8.09 -18.80 -7.83
CA GLY A 141 -7.19 -18.06 -6.97
C GLY A 141 -6.86 -16.65 -7.50
N ALA A 142 -5.88 -16.01 -6.90
CA ALA A 142 -5.35 -14.71 -7.29
C ALA A 142 -4.82 -14.73 -8.74
N LEU A 143 -4.86 -13.60 -9.42
CA LEU A 143 -4.43 -13.50 -10.82
C LEU A 143 -3.00 -14.02 -11.04
N ALA A 144 -2.07 -13.66 -10.15
CA ALA A 144 -0.70 -14.18 -10.21
C ALA A 144 -0.63 -15.72 -10.12
N ALA A 145 -1.46 -16.33 -9.25
CA ALA A 145 -1.53 -17.78 -9.14
C ALA A 145 -2.14 -18.45 -10.39
N ARG A 146 -3.11 -17.79 -11.02
CA ARG A 146 -3.71 -18.25 -12.28
C ARG A 146 -2.70 -18.22 -13.42
N VAL A 147 -1.92 -17.14 -13.55
CA VAL A 147 -0.84 -17.04 -14.56
C VAL A 147 0.21 -18.11 -14.31
N ALA A 148 0.59 -18.37 -13.06
CA ALA A 148 1.56 -19.41 -12.71
C ALA A 148 1.06 -20.83 -13.02
N ALA A 149 -0.26 -21.07 -12.89
CA ALA A 149 -0.88 -22.37 -13.19
C ALA A 149 -1.16 -22.60 -14.68
N ASP A 150 -1.17 -21.54 -15.49
CA ASP A 150 -1.35 -21.64 -16.93
C ASP A 150 -0.02 -22.02 -17.62
N ALA A 151 0.10 -23.28 -18.05
CA ALA A 151 1.33 -23.82 -18.60
C ALA A 151 1.79 -23.08 -19.86
N VAL A 152 0.87 -22.57 -20.69
CA VAL A 152 1.18 -21.84 -21.92
C VAL A 152 1.76 -20.47 -21.58
N LEU A 153 1.10 -19.73 -20.69
CA LEU A 153 1.58 -18.41 -20.24
C LEU A 153 2.92 -18.53 -19.50
N LEU A 154 3.06 -19.52 -18.63
CA LEU A 154 4.30 -19.74 -17.88
C LEU A 154 5.48 -20.06 -18.80
N VAL A 155 5.30 -20.93 -19.81
CA VAL A 155 6.32 -21.22 -20.83
C VAL A 155 6.73 -19.95 -21.56
N ARG A 156 5.76 -19.18 -22.01
CA ARG A 156 5.98 -17.94 -22.75
C ARG A 156 6.78 -16.92 -21.95
N LEU A 157 6.38 -16.66 -20.70
CA LEU A 157 7.09 -15.73 -19.81
C LEU A 157 8.51 -16.21 -19.50
N ALA A 158 8.69 -17.51 -19.30
CA ALA A 158 10.02 -18.09 -19.08
C ALA A 158 10.93 -17.95 -20.32
N ASP A 159 10.38 -18.14 -21.53
CA ASP A 159 11.14 -17.94 -22.77
C ASP A 159 11.53 -16.47 -22.97
N VAL A 160 10.66 -15.54 -22.62
CA VAL A 160 10.98 -14.11 -22.62
C VAL A 160 12.09 -13.81 -21.62
N ALA A 161 11.94 -14.25 -20.37
CA ALA A 161 12.96 -14.03 -19.34
C ALA A 161 14.33 -14.59 -19.73
N ARG A 162 14.36 -15.78 -20.39
CA ARG A 162 15.60 -16.38 -20.88
C ARG A 162 16.23 -15.56 -22.01
N ARG A 163 15.45 -15.12 -23.00
CA ARG A 163 15.95 -14.36 -24.15
C ARG A 163 16.40 -12.96 -23.78
N GLN A 164 15.70 -12.32 -22.84
CA GLN A 164 15.97 -10.93 -22.43
C GLN A 164 16.91 -10.81 -21.22
N GLY A 165 17.41 -11.94 -20.71
CA GLY A 165 18.31 -11.98 -19.55
C GLY A 165 17.62 -11.68 -18.21
N GLY A 166 16.29 -11.61 -18.19
CA GLY A 166 15.48 -11.36 -17.01
C GLY A 166 14.05 -10.97 -17.30
N LEU A 167 13.26 -10.81 -16.26
CA LEU A 167 11.88 -10.31 -16.30
C LEU A 167 11.57 -9.58 -14.98
N ASN A 168 10.74 -8.54 -15.03
CA ASN A 168 10.27 -7.80 -13.87
C ASN A 168 8.80 -8.10 -13.63
N VAL A 169 8.44 -8.70 -12.49
CA VAL A 169 7.04 -8.82 -12.05
C VAL A 169 6.69 -7.57 -11.26
N GLN A 170 5.73 -6.80 -11.75
CA GLN A 170 5.23 -5.58 -11.12
C GLN A 170 3.80 -5.83 -10.61
N PRO A 171 3.63 -6.34 -9.38
CA PRO A 171 2.32 -6.61 -8.82
C PRO A 171 1.71 -5.36 -8.22
N TYR A 172 0.36 -5.32 -8.15
CA TYR A 172 -0.35 -4.30 -7.38
C TYR A 172 0.07 -4.29 -5.91
N ILE A 173 0.26 -5.49 -5.34
CA ILE A 173 0.69 -5.71 -3.95
C ILE A 173 1.65 -6.89 -3.89
N GLY A 174 2.68 -6.81 -3.06
CA GLY A 174 3.70 -7.85 -2.86
C GLY A 174 3.13 -9.11 -2.19
N SER A 175 2.18 -9.77 -2.84
CA SER A 175 1.55 -10.99 -2.33
C SER A 175 2.44 -12.23 -2.50
N GLY A 176 2.20 -13.26 -1.67
CA GLY A 176 2.89 -14.56 -1.84
C GLY A 176 2.67 -15.18 -3.21
N ALA A 177 1.51 -14.97 -3.83
CA ALA A 177 1.21 -15.45 -5.18
C ALA A 177 2.06 -14.74 -6.25
N ALA A 178 2.28 -13.42 -6.14
CA ALA A 178 3.14 -12.69 -7.06
C ALA A 178 4.60 -13.14 -6.98
N TRP A 179 5.11 -13.36 -5.76
CA TRP A 179 6.45 -13.90 -5.54
C TRP A 179 6.60 -15.34 -6.01
N ALA A 180 5.56 -16.20 -5.83
CA ALA A 180 5.55 -17.56 -6.32
C ALA A 180 5.50 -17.62 -7.86
N LEU A 181 4.78 -16.70 -8.52
CA LEU A 181 4.80 -16.56 -9.98
C LEU A 181 6.21 -16.24 -10.47
N ALA A 182 6.88 -15.27 -9.84
CA ALA A 182 8.27 -14.94 -10.18
C ALA A 182 9.21 -16.14 -10.01
N ALA A 183 9.02 -16.93 -8.94
CA ALA A 183 9.79 -18.16 -8.71
C ALA A 183 9.57 -19.20 -9.81
N ALA A 184 8.33 -19.46 -10.21
CA ALA A 184 7.99 -20.40 -11.27
C ALA A 184 8.57 -19.97 -12.63
N ILE A 185 8.55 -18.67 -12.94
CA ILE A 185 9.18 -18.13 -14.16
C ILE A 185 10.71 -18.30 -14.08
N ALA A 186 11.33 -17.91 -12.95
CA ALA A 186 12.78 -17.96 -12.77
C ALA A 186 13.35 -19.39 -12.85
N GLU A 187 12.67 -20.34 -12.22
CA GLU A 187 13.03 -21.76 -12.26
C GLU A 187 13.00 -22.30 -13.70
N ARG A 188 11.89 -22.04 -14.41
CA ARG A 188 11.71 -22.53 -15.77
C ARG A 188 12.62 -21.82 -16.79
N ALA A 189 12.89 -20.55 -16.59
CA ALA A 189 13.76 -19.76 -17.46
C ALA A 189 15.24 -20.05 -17.24
N GLY A 190 15.65 -20.43 -16.03
CA GLY A 190 17.05 -20.41 -15.59
C GLY A 190 17.64 -18.99 -15.49
N ALA A 191 16.81 -17.95 -15.48
CA ALA A 191 17.18 -16.53 -15.48
C ALA A 191 16.68 -15.82 -14.20
N THR A 192 17.24 -14.65 -13.91
CA THR A 192 16.79 -13.83 -12.77
C THR A 192 15.45 -13.18 -13.06
N VAL A 193 14.53 -13.25 -12.11
CA VAL A 193 13.25 -12.53 -12.13
C VAL A 193 13.20 -11.59 -10.93
N HIS A 194 12.91 -10.33 -11.22
CA HIS A 194 12.77 -9.31 -10.19
C HIS A 194 11.30 -9.12 -9.83
N VAL A 195 11.02 -8.80 -8.57
CA VAL A 195 9.68 -8.45 -8.09
C VAL A 195 9.72 -7.02 -7.57
N ALA A 196 9.03 -6.11 -8.26
CA ALA A 196 8.95 -4.70 -7.89
C ALA A 196 7.95 -4.49 -6.74
N ALA A 197 8.16 -5.18 -5.64
CA ALA A 197 7.32 -5.11 -4.44
C ALA A 197 8.08 -5.65 -3.22
N PRO A 198 7.65 -5.26 -2.00
CA PRO A 198 8.26 -5.79 -0.79
C PRO A 198 7.98 -7.30 -0.62
N PRO A 199 8.81 -8.00 0.18
CA PRO A 199 8.58 -9.39 0.56
C PRO A 199 7.19 -9.59 1.18
N PRO A 200 6.51 -10.74 0.95
CA PRO A 200 5.13 -10.95 1.41
C PRO A 200 4.94 -10.82 2.92
N GLY A 201 5.97 -11.19 3.70
CA GLY A 201 5.97 -11.03 5.15
C GLY A 201 5.87 -9.57 5.57
N LEU A 202 6.67 -8.72 4.94
CA LEU A 202 6.67 -7.27 5.18
C LEU A 202 5.40 -6.60 4.62
N THR A 203 4.99 -6.98 3.40
CA THR A 203 3.74 -6.50 2.79
C THR A 203 2.55 -6.66 3.74
N ARG A 204 2.38 -7.84 4.34
CA ARG A 204 1.29 -8.07 5.31
C ARG A 204 1.38 -7.16 6.53
N ARG A 205 2.59 -6.89 7.01
CA ARG A 205 2.80 -6.05 8.20
C ARG A 205 2.50 -4.59 7.93
N VAL A 206 3.04 -4.03 6.86
CA VAL A 206 2.85 -2.60 6.55
C VAL A 206 1.39 -2.26 6.21
N ASN A 207 0.63 -3.21 5.67
CA ASN A 207 -0.80 -3.07 5.41
C ASN A 207 -1.70 -3.43 6.62
N ASP A 208 -1.12 -3.88 7.75
CA ASP A 208 -1.84 -4.15 8.99
C ASP A 208 -1.93 -2.85 9.81
N LYS A 209 -3.13 -2.30 9.94
CA LYS A 209 -3.39 -1.04 10.65
C LYS A 209 -2.91 -1.07 12.10
N THR A 210 -3.00 -2.22 12.77
CA THR A 210 -2.54 -2.40 14.15
C THR A 210 -1.01 -2.34 14.22
N TRP A 211 -0.34 -3.02 13.31
CA TRP A 211 1.11 -2.99 13.23
C TRP A 211 1.61 -1.60 12.86
N PHE A 212 0.99 -0.95 11.88
CA PHE A 212 1.33 0.40 11.44
C PHE A 212 1.18 1.41 12.58
N ALA A 213 0.03 1.45 13.25
CA ALA A 213 -0.22 2.36 14.37
C ALA A 213 0.86 2.23 15.46
N ARG A 214 1.22 0.99 15.83
CA ARG A 214 2.28 0.74 16.80
C ARG A 214 3.65 1.26 16.32
N ARG A 215 3.99 1.09 15.04
CA ARG A 215 5.28 1.58 14.50
C ARG A 215 5.30 3.10 14.39
N ALA A 216 4.20 3.70 14.00
CA ALA A 216 4.08 5.15 13.95
C ALA A 216 4.20 5.77 15.37
N ALA A 217 3.52 5.20 16.37
CA ALA A 217 3.65 5.64 17.76
C ALA A 217 5.09 5.52 18.30
N GLU A 218 5.78 4.41 18.01
CA GLU A 218 7.18 4.19 18.45
C GLU A 218 8.18 5.16 17.80
N LEU A 219 7.89 5.65 16.60
CA LEU A 219 8.80 6.48 15.81
C LEU A 219 8.48 7.98 15.92
N LEU A 220 7.19 8.33 15.92
CA LEU A 220 6.70 9.71 15.90
C LEU A 220 6.09 10.15 17.25
N GLY A 221 5.85 9.20 18.17
CA GLY A 221 5.16 9.42 19.42
C GLY A 221 3.65 9.14 19.35
N GLU A 222 3.05 8.92 20.51
CA GLU A 222 1.62 8.58 20.64
C GLU A 222 0.67 9.66 20.08
N ARG A 223 1.11 10.93 20.14
CA ARG A 223 0.33 12.06 19.62
C ARG A 223 0.27 12.16 18.09
N ALA A 224 1.03 11.34 17.39
CA ALA A 224 0.96 11.26 15.93
C ALA A 224 -0.20 10.40 15.42
N LEU A 225 -1.04 9.90 16.31
CA LEU A 225 -2.17 9.01 16.01
C LEU A 225 -3.42 9.49 16.75
N PRO A 226 -4.62 9.22 16.20
CA PRO A 226 -5.84 9.27 17.01
C PRO A 226 -5.69 8.41 18.28
N PRO A 227 -6.35 8.73 19.39
CA PRO A 227 -6.38 7.84 20.55
C PRO A 227 -6.80 6.43 20.15
N THR A 228 -5.87 5.48 20.26
CA THR A 228 -5.97 4.15 19.64
C THR A 228 -5.56 3.06 20.64
N THR A 229 -6.24 1.92 20.59
CA THR A 229 -5.94 0.74 21.40
C THR A 229 -6.23 -0.56 20.64
N GLU A 230 -5.62 -1.66 21.08
CA GLU A 230 -5.86 -2.98 20.52
C GLU A 230 -6.84 -3.79 21.37
N ALA A 231 -7.66 -4.59 20.69
CA ALA A 231 -8.53 -5.56 21.34
C ALA A 231 -8.18 -6.97 20.86
N HIS A 232 -7.94 -7.89 21.81
CA HIS A 232 -7.53 -9.26 21.53
C HIS A 232 -8.66 -10.29 21.79
N SER A 233 -9.86 -9.81 22.12
CA SER A 233 -11.08 -10.60 22.28
C SER A 233 -12.32 -9.72 22.15
N LEU A 234 -13.50 -10.32 21.97
CA LEU A 234 -14.77 -9.57 21.98
C LEU A 234 -15.05 -8.90 23.32
N ALA A 235 -14.64 -9.49 24.43
CA ALA A 235 -14.78 -8.87 25.76
C ALA A 235 -13.88 -7.64 25.90
N ALA A 236 -12.60 -7.75 25.50
CA ALA A 236 -11.67 -6.63 25.46
C ALA A 236 -12.18 -5.55 24.50
N LEU A 237 -12.69 -5.91 23.33
CA LEU A 237 -13.26 -4.98 22.36
C LEU A 237 -14.40 -4.16 22.99
N ALA A 238 -15.38 -4.82 23.63
CA ALA A 238 -16.48 -4.13 24.28
C ALA A 238 -16.00 -3.18 25.40
N ALA A 239 -15.02 -3.61 26.19
CA ALA A 239 -14.43 -2.77 27.23
C ALA A 239 -13.71 -1.55 26.67
N ARG A 240 -12.92 -1.71 25.58
CA ARG A 240 -12.19 -0.62 24.93
C ARG A 240 -13.13 0.39 24.29
N VAL A 241 -14.11 -0.10 23.50
CA VAL A 241 -15.13 0.76 22.86
C VAL A 241 -15.89 1.57 23.92
N ARG A 242 -16.38 0.93 24.99
CA ARG A 242 -17.09 1.63 26.07
C ARG A 242 -16.16 2.59 26.84
N GLY A 243 -14.89 2.24 27.01
CA GLY A 243 -13.90 3.12 27.61
C GLY A 243 -13.75 4.42 26.84
N LEU A 244 -13.50 4.35 25.53
CA LEU A 244 -13.37 5.52 24.66
C LEU A 244 -14.70 6.30 24.54
N ALA A 245 -15.84 5.63 24.60
CA ALA A 245 -17.16 6.27 24.51
C ALA A 245 -17.50 7.19 25.69
N ARG A 246 -16.70 7.20 26.76
CA ARG A 246 -16.88 8.14 27.90
C ARG A 246 -16.48 9.56 27.52
N ASP A 247 -15.40 9.68 26.76
CA ASP A 247 -14.72 10.95 26.50
C ASP A 247 -14.85 11.40 25.03
N HIS A 248 -15.35 10.52 24.16
CA HIS A 248 -15.44 10.78 22.72
C HIS A 248 -16.80 10.42 22.16
N ASP A 249 -17.25 11.13 21.12
CA ASP A 249 -18.57 10.96 20.53
C ASP A 249 -18.66 9.79 19.54
N ARG A 250 -17.57 9.46 18.86
CA ARG A 250 -17.54 8.43 17.83
C ARG A 250 -16.29 7.56 17.93
N ILE A 251 -16.47 6.27 17.84
CA ILE A 251 -15.41 5.27 17.92
C ILE A 251 -15.40 4.40 16.64
N ALA A 252 -14.22 4.19 16.07
CA ALA A 252 -14.01 3.27 14.97
C ALA A 252 -13.42 1.95 15.45
N ILE A 253 -13.97 0.85 14.94
CA ILE A 253 -13.31 -0.45 14.97
C ILE A 253 -12.83 -0.72 13.55
N LYS A 254 -11.52 -0.98 13.39
CA LYS A 254 -10.90 -1.18 12.09
C LYS A 254 -10.41 -2.62 11.96
N LEU A 255 -10.81 -3.28 10.88
CA LEU A 255 -10.26 -4.59 10.52
C LEU A 255 -8.81 -4.38 10.02
N PRO A 256 -7.82 -5.17 10.49
CA PRO A 256 -6.41 -4.89 10.25
C PRO A 256 -6.02 -4.77 8.78
N SER A 257 -6.55 -5.62 7.91
CA SER A 257 -6.12 -5.75 6.51
C SER A 257 -7.14 -5.26 5.48
N ALA A 258 -8.21 -4.56 5.90
CA ALA A 258 -9.23 -4.06 4.98
C ALA A 258 -8.80 -2.74 4.32
N ALA A 259 -9.14 -2.57 3.05
CA ALA A 259 -8.86 -1.37 2.25
C ALA A 259 -10.12 -0.54 1.97
N GLY A 260 -9.92 0.74 1.59
CA GLY A 260 -10.99 1.60 1.05
C GLY A 260 -12.12 1.95 2.03
N GLY A 261 -11.89 1.89 3.33
CA GLY A 261 -12.93 2.19 4.33
C GLY A 261 -13.94 1.05 4.59
N GLU A 262 -13.96 0.01 3.76
CA GLU A 262 -14.92 -1.11 3.89
C GLU A 262 -14.77 -1.91 5.20
N GLY A 263 -13.60 -1.86 5.83
CA GLY A 263 -13.31 -2.54 7.10
C GLY A 263 -13.56 -1.70 8.35
N ASN A 264 -14.21 -0.54 8.25
CA ASN A 264 -14.46 0.35 9.37
C ASN A 264 -15.89 0.18 9.91
N ALA A 265 -16.02 -0.08 11.21
CA ALA A 265 -17.28 0.02 11.94
C ALA A 265 -17.24 1.27 12.82
N VAL A 266 -17.91 2.32 12.41
CA VAL A 266 -18.02 3.56 13.20
C VAL A 266 -19.24 3.45 14.10
N ILE A 267 -19.07 3.78 15.38
CA ILE A 267 -20.07 3.62 16.46
C ILE A 267 -20.23 4.97 17.15
N ASP A 268 -21.46 5.43 17.24
CA ASP A 268 -21.78 6.60 18.05
C ASP A 268 -21.73 6.19 19.55
N ALA A 269 -20.98 6.94 20.32
CA ALA A 269 -20.73 6.67 21.74
C ALA A 269 -22.02 6.59 22.56
N ALA A 270 -23.01 7.42 22.23
CA ALA A 270 -24.32 7.41 22.87
C ALA A 270 -25.04 6.03 22.76
N CYS A 271 -24.76 5.28 21.70
CA CYS A 271 -25.35 3.94 21.53
C CYS A 271 -24.77 2.88 22.46
N VAL A 272 -23.61 3.11 23.10
CA VAL A 272 -22.89 2.08 23.86
C VAL A 272 -22.48 2.52 25.26
N ARG A 273 -22.48 3.82 25.53
CA ARG A 273 -21.97 4.43 26.78
C ARG A 273 -22.60 3.83 28.03
N ASP A 274 -23.92 3.72 28.03
CA ASP A 274 -24.70 3.31 29.20
C ASP A 274 -25.14 1.83 29.17
N LEU A 275 -24.80 1.12 28.10
CA LEU A 275 -25.15 -0.29 27.96
C LEU A 275 -24.27 -1.18 28.84
N PRO A 276 -24.82 -2.29 29.39
CA PRO A 276 -24.02 -3.33 30.00
C PRO A 276 -23.01 -3.91 29.01
N LEU A 277 -21.80 -4.25 29.49
CA LEU A 277 -20.72 -4.77 28.62
C LEU A 277 -21.14 -5.99 27.78
N ALA A 278 -22.01 -6.84 28.31
CA ALA A 278 -22.54 -7.99 27.60
C ALA A 278 -23.36 -7.57 26.37
N ALA A 279 -24.20 -6.54 26.49
CA ALA A 279 -25.00 -5.99 25.41
C ALA A 279 -24.12 -5.32 24.36
N VAL A 280 -23.14 -4.53 24.79
CA VAL A 280 -22.12 -3.93 23.87
C VAL A 280 -21.41 -5.03 23.10
N ARG A 281 -20.94 -6.08 23.75
CA ARG A 281 -20.24 -7.20 23.13
C ARG A 281 -21.06 -7.85 22.02
N GLU A 282 -22.33 -8.15 22.27
CA GLU A 282 -23.21 -8.80 21.27
C GLU A 282 -23.53 -7.84 20.10
N ALA A 283 -23.79 -6.58 20.37
CA ALA A 283 -24.00 -5.56 19.34
C ALA A 283 -22.78 -5.43 18.41
N LEU A 284 -21.57 -5.36 18.98
CA LEU A 284 -20.32 -5.28 18.23
C LEU A 284 -20.06 -6.56 17.43
N ARG A 285 -20.29 -7.73 18.02
CA ARG A 285 -20.17 -9.02 17.31
C ARG A 285 -21.07 -9.06 16.08
N GLY A 286 -22.34 -8.71 16.24
CA GLY A 286 -23.30 -8.67 15.12
C GLY A 286 -22.89 -7.71 14.03
N ARG A 287 -22.36 -6.52 14.38
CA ARG A 287 -21.88 -5.52 13.42
C ARG A 287 -20.65 -5.99 12.65
N LEU A 288 -19.67 -6.57 13.34
CA LEU A 288 -18.45 -7.10 12.74
C LEU A 288 -18.74 -8.27 11.78
N LEU A 289 -19.66 -9.16 12.13
CA LEU A 289 -20.06 -10.27 11.25
C LEU A 289 -20.71 -9.76 9.95
N ARG A 290 -21.51 -8.70 10.02
CA ARG A 290 -22.09 -8.06 8.82
C ARG A 290 -21.02 -7.39 7.91
N LEU A 291 -19.90 -6.95 8.50
CA LEU A 291 -18.75 -6.44 7.77
C LEU A 291 -17.86 -7.54 7.18
N GLY A 292 -18.17 -8.81 7.41
CA GLY A 292 -17.34 -9.93 6.95
C GLY A 292 -16.09 -10.18 7.82
N TRP A 293 -16.12 -9.79 9.10
CA TRP A 293 -15.03 -10.07 10.02
C TRP A 293 -14.69 -11.56 10.10
N PRO A 294 -13.42 -11.96 9.83
CA PRO A 294 -13.00 -13.36 9.79
C PRO A 294 -12.83 -13.99 11.18
N ARG A 295 -13.38 -13.36 12.21
CA ARG A 295 -13.30 -13.77 13.64
C ARG A 295 -11.86 -13.84 14.18
N SER A 296 -10.94 -13.08 13.58
CA SER A 296 -9.55 -13.00 14.02
C SER A 296 -9.29 -11.74 14.82
N PHE A 297 -8.28 -11.77 15.67
CA PHE A 297 -7.75 -10.68 16.47
C PHE A 297 -6.25 -10.50 16.20
N PRO A 298 -5.64 -9.34 16.55
CA PRO A 298 -6.26 -8.18 17.20
C PRO A 298 -7.16 -7.37 16.26
N LEU A 299 -8.04 -6.54 16.84
CA LEU A 299 -8.77 -5.46 16.16
C LEU A 299 -8.26 -4.12 16.68
N LEU A 300 -8.17 -3.13 15.79
CA LEU A 300 -7.83 -1.77 16.17
C LEU A 300 -9.10 -1.03 16.59
N VAL A 301 -9.06 -0.39 17.75
CA VAL A 301 -10.12 0.49 18.24
C VAL A 301 -9.53 1.89 18.34
N SER A 302 -10.15 2.85 17.69
CA SER A 302 -9.64 4.22 17.58
C SER A 302 -10.78 5.22 17.77
N VAL A 303 -10.47 6.40 18.24
CA VAL A 303 -11.39 7.53 18.13
C VAL A 303 -11.63 7.82 16.64
N TRP A 304 -12.88 8.08 16.27
CA TRP A 304 -13.23 8.66 14.98
C TRP A 304 -13.31 10.17 15.16
N GLU A 305 -12.20 10.82 14.87
CA GLU A 305 -11.99 12.23 15.20
C GLU A 305 -12.82 13.18 14.32
N SER A 306 -13.18 14.31 14.88
CA SER A 306 -13.92 15.41 14.24
C SER A 306 -13.70 16.69 15.07
N PRO A 307 -13.63 17.88 14.45
CA PRO A 307 -13.69 18.12 12.99
C PRO A 307 -12.36 17.79 12.30
N VAL A 308 -12.43 17.25 11.10
CA VAL A 308 -11.29 17.00 10.21
C VAL A 308 -11.39 17.98 9.06
N CYS A 309 -10.36 18.80 8.84
CA CYS A 309 -10.32 19.81 7.80
C CYS A 309 -9.64 19.32 6.50
N ALA A 310 -8.80 18.27 6.58
CA ALA A 310 -8.21 17.64 5.40
C ALA A 310 -7.83 16.17 5.68
N THR A 311 -7.75 15.38 4.61
CA THR A 311 -7.43 13.96 4.64
C THR A 311 -6.27 13.63 3.67
N PRO A 312 -5.04 14.12 3.95
CA PRO A 312 -3.91 13.96 3.05
C PRO A 312 -3.46 12.50 2.95
N SER A 313 -3.09 12.10 1.73
CA SER A 313 -2.41 10.85 1.41
C SER A 313 -1.08 11.16 0.75
N VAL A 314 0.02 10.65 1.31
CA VAL A 314 1.37 10.87 0.79
C VAL A 314 1.80 9.67 -0.02
N GLN A 315 2.12 9.87 -1.29
CA GLN A 315 2.67 8.83 -2.16
C GLN A 315 4.19 8.84 -2.11
N LEU A 316 4.79 7.66 -1.96
CA LEU A 316 6.24 7.52 -1.85
C LEU A 316 6.78 6.39 -2.76
N TRP A 317 7.97 6.64 -3.26
CA TRP A 317 8.87 5.62 -3.78
C TRP A 317 9.92 5.26 -2.74
N VAL A 318 10.06 3.98 -2.45
CA VAL A 318 11.05 3.45 -1.50
C VAL A 318 12.07 2.61 -2.27
N PRO A 319 13.30 3.11 -2.51
CA PRO A 319 14.38 2.37 -3.15
C PRO A 319 14.96 1.33 -2.19
N HIS A 320 15.86 0.47 -2.68
CA HIS A 320 16.63 -0.41 -1.81
C HIS A 320 17.46 0.38 -0.80
N ALA A 321 17.69 -0.22 0.37
CA ALA A 321 18.62 0.33 1.34
C ALA A 321 20.02 0.44 0.70
N GLY A 322 20.58 1.64 0.70
CA GLY A 322 21.87 1.95 0.05
C GLY A 322 21.77 2.55 -1.36
N GLU A 323 20.60 2.51 -2.01
CA GLU A 323 20.38 3.13 -3.33
C GLU A 323 19.77 4.54 -3.25
N GLY A 324 19.46 5.01 -2.06
CA GLY A 324 18.91 6.33 -1.80
C GLY A 324 17.94 6.35 -0.63
N THR A 325 17.38 7.52 -0.37
CA THR A 325 16.32 7.72 0.63
C THR A 325 14.94 7.57 -0.01
N PRO A 326 13.89 7.17 0.77
CA PRO A 326 12.54 7.25 0.27
C PRO A 326 12.20 8.64 -0.25
N ALA A 327 11.52 8.71 -1.39
CA ALA A 327 11.17 9.96 -2.06
C ALA A 327 9.65 10.16 -2.04
N VAL A 328 9.20 11.37 -1.72
CA VAL A 328 7.78 11.75 -1.81
C VAL A 328 7.46 12.05 -3.27
N GLU A 329 6.55 11.29 -3.86
CA GLU A 329 6.07 11.48 -5.23
C GLU A 329 4.92 12.51 -5.30
N GLY A 330 4.22 12.73 -4.20
CA GLY A 330 3.17 13.75 -4.08
C GLY A 330 2.37 13.63 -2.80
N ILE A 331 1.66 14.69 -2.47
CA ILE A 331 0.67 14.74 -1.39
C ILE A 331 -0.69 15.03 -2.03
N PHE A 332 -1.66 14.19 -1.75
CA PHE A 332 -2.99 14.26 -2.37
C PHE A 332 -4.05 14.38 -1.29
N GLU A 333 -5.07 15.20 -1.54
CA GLU A 333 -6.28 15.26 -0.73
C GLU A 333 -7.23 14.16 -1.15
N GLN A 334 -7.58 13.28 -0.22
CA GLN A 334 -8.51 12.19 -0.47
C GLN A 334 -9.95 12.71 -0.56
N GLN A 335 -10.65 12.31 -1.61
CA GLN A 335 -12.09 12.51 -1.72
C GLN A 335 -12.78 11.31 -1.08
N VAL A 336 -13.42 11.54 0.06
CA VAL A 336 -14.12 10.50 0.81
C VAL A 336 -15.60 10.81 0.92
N CYS A 337 -16.43 9.78 0.92
CA CYS A 337 -17.86 9.93 1.05
C CYS A 337 -18.48 9.00 2.10
N GLY A 338 -19.68 9.37 2.56
CA GLY A 338 -20.45 8.59 3.54
C GLY A 338 -19.86 8.61 4.96
N PRO A 339 -20.59 8.01 5.92
CA PRO A 339 -20.26 8.08 7.35
C PRO A 339 -19.05 7.23 7.75
N THR A 340 -18.56 6.37 6.88
CA THR A 340 -17.39 5.49 7.10
C THR A 340 -16.16 5.92 6.32
N GLY A 341 -16.24 7.06 5.57
CA GLY A 341 -15.11 7.60 4.82
C GLY A 341 -14.70 6.68 3.66
N VAL A 342 -15.64 6.34 2.76
CA VAL A 342 -15.34 5.53 1.58
C VAL A 342 -14.55 6.37 0.58
N PHE A 343 -13.38 5.91 0.18
CA PHE A 343 -12.54 6.57 -0.81
C PHE A 343 -13.19 6.56 -2.20
N THR A 344 -13.25 7.71 -2.85
CA THR A 344 -13.83 7.89 -4.19
C THR A 344 -12.85 8.46 -5.21
N GLY A 345 -11.73 9.01 -4.76
CA GLY A 345 -10.71 9.61 -5.60
C GLY A 345 -9.77 10.51 -4.80
N ALA A 346 -8.86 11.16 -5.48
CA ALA A 346 -7.95 12.13 -4.88
C ALA A 346 -7.60 13.24 -5.87
N VAL A 347 -7.22 14.39 -5.32
CA VAL A 347 -6.71 15.55 -6.07
C VAL A 347 -5.38 15.99 -5.43
N PRO A 348 -4.49 16.72 -6.13
CA PRO A 348 -3.33 17.33 -5.49
C PRO A 348 -3.77 18.13 -4.26
N ALA A 349 -3.07 17.95 -3.14
CA ALA A 349 -3.42 18.62 -1.89
C ALA A 349 -2.98 20.10 -1.93
N ASP A 350 -3.88 20.99 -1.54
CA ASP A 350 -3.59 22.41 -1.31
C ASP A 350 -3.43 22.64 0.21
N LEU A 351 -2.21 22.55 0.68
CA LEU A 351 -1.86 22.63 2.10
C LEU A 351 -0.86 23.76 2.35
N PRO A 352 -0.91 24.41 3.54
CA PRO A 352 0.14 25.33 3.97
C PRO A 352 1.52 24.65 3.87
N GLU A 353 2.52 25.38 3.41
CA GLU A 353 3.87 24.84 3.12
C GLU A 353 4.47 24.08 4.32
N HIS A 354 4.38 24.66 5.53
CA HIS A 354 4.93 24.04 6.75
C HIS A 354 4.23 22.71 7.11
N ILE A 355 2.93 22.57 6.80
CA ILE A 355 2.18 21.34 6.98
C ILE A 355 2.61 20.31 5.94
N GLY A 356 2.72 20.70 4.68
CA GLY A 356 3.25 19.85 3.60
C GLY A 356 4.65 19.31 3.90
N ILE A 357 5.55 20.19 4.37
CA ILE A 357 6.90 19.82 4.81
C ILE A 357 6.87 18.83 5.98
N ARG A 358 6.04 19.07 6.99
CA ARG A 358 5.89 18.17 8.14
C ARG A 358 5.39 16.79 7.70
N ILE A 359 4.33 16.74 6.91
CA ILE A 359 3.77 15.51 6.35
C ILE A 359 4.83 14.73 5.57
N ALA A 360 5.52 15.39 4.64
CA ALA A 360 6.58 14.77 3.84
C ALA A 360 7.71 14.20 4.73
N ARG A 361 8.18 14.96 5.73
CA ARG A 361 9.25 14.54 6.64
C ARG A 361 8.86 13.32 7.48
N GLU A 362 7.69 13.32 8.11
CA GLU A 362 7.21 12.21 8.92
C GLU A 362 6.97 10.96 8.06
N ALA A 363 6.42 11.12 6.84
CA ALA A 363 6.23 10.03 5.88
C ALA A 363 7.56 9.41 5.45
N VAL A 364 8.58 10.21 5.12
CA VAL A 364 9.93 9.71 4.78
C VAL A 364 10.57 8.99 5.95
N LEU A 365 10.35 9.44 7.18
CA LEU A 365 10.85 8.76 8.38
C LEU A 365 10.21 7.37 8.56
N LEU A 366 8.88 7.26 8.40
CA LEU A 366 8.16 5.98 8.41
C LEU A 366 8.61 5.06 7.27
N ALA A 367 8.74 5.59 6.06
CA ALA A 367 9.22 4.84 4.90
C ALA A 367 10.68 4.39 5.07
N SER A 368 11.52 5.18 5.76
CA SER A 368 12.89 4.82 6.09
C SER A 368 12.98 3.62 7.04
N LEU A 369 12.03 3.47 7.97
CA LEU A 369 11.90 2.25 8.76
C LEU A 369 11.58 1.05 7.86
N PHE A 370 10.63 1.19 6.93
CA PHE A 370 10.23 0.11 6.04
C PHE A 370 11.36 -0.29 5.09
N GLN A 371 12.08 0.68 4.53
CA GLN A 371 13.26 0.45 3.71
C GLN A 371 14.30 -0.41 4.44
N ARG A 372 14.58 -0.08 5.71
CA ARG A 372 15.50 -0.86 6.55
C ARG A 372 15.01 -2.27 6.87
N LEU A 373 13.71 -2.53 6.77
CA LEU A 373 13.14 -3.88 6.89
C LEU A 373 13.16 -4.65 5.57
N GLY A 374 13.57 -4.04 4.46
CA GLY A 374 13.64 -4.63 3.13
C GLY A 374 12.46 -4.28 2.23
N TYR A 375 11.74 -3.20 2.54
CA TYR A 375 10.71 -2.66 1.63
C TYR A 375 11.35 -2.11 0.36
N PHE A 376 10.76 -2.40 -0.78
CA PHE A 376 11.06 -1.82 -2.08
C PHE A 376 9.76 -1.54 -2.82
N GLY A 377 9.66 -0.41 -3.51
CA GLY A 377 8.52 -0.04 -4.34
C GLY A 377 7.65 1.06 -3.74
N ARG A 378 6.47 1.24 -4.32
CA ARG A 378 5.55 2.31 -3.93
C ARG A 378 4.76 1.96 -2.67
N CYS A 379 4.47 2.98 -1.90
CA CYS A 379 3.49 2.95 -0.81
C CYS A 379 2.85 4.32 -0.64
N SER A 380 1.73 4.37 0.08
CA SER A 380 1.19 5.63 0.59
C SER A 380 0.89 5.55 2.07
N PHE A 381 0.93 6.72 2.71
CA PHE A 381 0.49 6.90 4.09
C PHE A 381 -0.69 7.85 4.12
N ASP A 382 -1.77 7.42 4.75
CA ASP A 382 -2.97 8.21 4.90
C ASP A 382 -3.00 8.86 6.27
N ALA A 383 -3.36 10.15 6.29
CA ALA A 383 -3.43 10.95 7.51
C ALA A 383 -4.71 11.77 7.54
N ILE A 384 -4.97 12.40 8.67
CA ILE A 384 -5.99 13.43 8.85
C ILE A 384 -5.37 14.67 9.48
N LEU A 385 -5.91 15.83 9.14
CA LEU A 385 -5.63 17.09 9.82
C LEU A 385 -6.84 17.43 10.70
N LEU A 386 -6.62 17.34 12.01
CA LEU A 386 -7.65 17.56 13.03
C LEU A 386 -7.71 19.04 13.41
N GLY A 387 -8.85 19.65 13.26
CA GLY A 387 -9.09 21.05 13.54
C GLY A 387 -9.89 21.75 12.45
N PRO A 388 -10.23 23.03 12.63
CA PRO A 388 -11.00 23.80 11.66
C PRO A 388 -10.15 24.39 10.53
N ASP A 389 -8.83 24.51 10.74
CA ASP A 389 -7.91 25.21 9.82
C ASP A 389 -6.66 24.34 9.60
N PRO A 390 -6.34 23.97 8.35
CA PRO A 390 -5.14 23.19 8.04
C PRO A 390 -3.84 23.78 8.57
N ALA A 391 -3.71 25.11 8.66
CA ALA A 391 -2.49 25.77 9.11
C ALA A 391 -2.16 25.52 10.60
N THR A 392 -3.18 25.23 11.42
CA THR A 392 -3.05 24.99 12.86
C THR A 392 -3.47 23.60 13.29
N ALA A 393 -3.84 22.75 12.34
CA ALA A 393 -4.35 21.41 12.57
C ALA A 393 -3.31 20.46 13.17
N GLU A 394 -3.77 19.52 13.99
CA GLU A 394 -2.97 18.40 14.44
C GLU A 394 -2.94 17.31 13.35
N LEU A 395 -1.74 16.81 13.05
CA LEU A 395 -1.53 15.74 12.06
C LEU A 395 -1.59 14.38 12.76
N HIS A 396 -2.54 13.53 12.34
CA HIS A 396 -2.63 12.15 12.81
C HIS A 396 -2.55 11.16 11.65
N TRP A 397 -1.64 10.19 11.76
CA TRP A 397 -1.47 9.10 10.81
C TRP A 397 -2.51 8.00 11.03
N ILE A 398 -3.08 7.49 9.95
CA ILE A 398 -4.20 6.54 10.00
C ILE A 398 -3.81 5.14 9.56
N GLU A 399 -3.16 5.02 8.39
CA GLU A 399 -2.77 3.72 7.82
C GLU A 399 -1.66 3.86 6.78
N CYS A 400 -1.03 2.73 6.49
CA CYS A 400 -0.15 2.57 5.33
C CYS A 400 -0.85 1.68 4.29
N ASN A 401 -0.77 2.11 3.04
CA ASN A 401 -1.09 1.33 1.87
C ASN A 401 0.23 0.87 1.21
N GLY A 402 0.78 -0.26 1.68
CA GLY A 402 2.03 -0.85 1.21
C GLY A 402 1.85 -1.55 -0.13
N ARG A 403 1.41 -0.80 -1.13
CA ARG A 403 1.05 -1.22 -2.49
C ARG A 403 0.90 0.00 -3.40
N TRP A 404 0.54 -0.24 -4.67
CA TRP A 404 0.09 0.84 -5.53
C TRP A 404 -1.16 1.53 -4.94
N GLY A 405 -1.19 2.85 -5.01
CA GLY A 405 -2.31 3.66 -4.55
C GLY A 405 -3.49 3.69 -5.52
N GLY A 406 -4.52 4.44 -5.15
CA GLY A 406 -5.63 4.85 -6.02
C GLY A 406 -5.42 6.23 -6.65
N THR A 407 -4.28 6.84 -6.34
CA THR A 407 -3.87 8.19 -6.77
C THR A 407 -2.76 8.10 -7.75
#